data_ee9ab625fc23ad0ecac614c05da45bc5
#
_entry.id   ee9ab625fc23ad0ecac614c05da45bc5
#
_cell.length_a   1.000
_cell.length_b   1.000
_cell.length_c   1.000
_cell.angle_alpha   90.00
_cell.angle_beta   90.00
_cell.angle_gamma   90.00
#
_symmetry.space_group_name_H-M   'P 1'
#
loop_
_entity.id
_entity.type
_entity.pdbx_description
1 polymer ?
#
loop_
_entity_poly.entity_id
_entity_poly.type
_entity_poly.pdbx_seq_one_letter_code
_entity_poly.pdbx_strand_id
1 'polypeptide(L)'
;HCQCRRQRQMCIRDSLNSLSKHPVKTKVSLSGKLIVARDTAHAKLLERLNSGGGLPNYFKENAVYYAGPAKTPEGYASGSFGPTTAGRMDNYVEQFQREGGSMVMLAKGNRSKQVRESCKKYGGFYLGSIGGAAAKLALDSIRKIKILEFPELGMEAVWEIEVEKFPAFIIIDDKGNDFYNI
;
A
#
# COMPACT_ATOMS: atom_id res chain seq x y z
N HIS A 1 -5.12 32.01 -19.21
CA HIS A 1 -5.09 31.54 -17.82
C HIS A 1 -4.64 30.07 -17.79
N CYS A 2 -3.35 29.86 -17.65
CA CYS A 2 -2.77 28.53 -17.46
C CYS A 2 -2.87 28.21 -15.96
N GLN A 3 -3.90 27.47 -15.54
CA GLN A 3 -3.95 26.89 -14.21
C GLN A 3 -3.01 25.70 -14.17
N CYS A 4 -1.76 25.95 -13.77
CA CYS A 4 -0.86 24.90 -13.31
C CYS A 4 -1.50 24.23 -12.08
N ARG A 5 -2.20 23.10 -12.28
CA ARG A 5 -2.55 22.20 -11.18
C ARG A 5 -1.25 21.66 -10.61
N ARG A 6 -0.72 22.33 -9.60
CA ARG A 6 0.27 21.72 -8.70
C ARG A 6 -0.36 20.42 -8.20
N GLN A 7 0.17 19.28 -8.63
CA GLN A 7 -0.12 18.01 -7.99
C GLN A 7 0.27 18.18 -6.53
N ARG A 8 -0.72 18.38 -5.66
CA ARG A 8 -0.49 18.32 -4.22
C ARG A 8 -0.07 16.89 -3.92
N GLN A 9 1.15 16.74 -3.46
CA GLN A 9 1.58 15.55 -2.74
C GLN A 9 0.62 15.42 -1.56
N MET A 10 -0.35 14.51 -1.64
CA MET A 10 -1.39 14.39 -0.63
C MET A 10 -0.74 13.72 0.58
N CYS A 11 -0.68 14.41 1.71
CA CYS A 11 -0.23 13.83 2.97
C CYS A 11 -1.10 12.61 3.30
N ILE A 12 -0.54 11.56 3.88
CA ILE A 12 -1.29 10.34 4.25
C ILE A 12 -2.53 10.69 5.11
N ARG A 13 -2.44 11.69 5.98
CA ARG A 13 -3.57 12.15 6.81
C ARG A 13 -4.74 12.71 5.98
N ASP A 14 -4.45 13.47 4.93
CA ASP A 14 -5.48 13.99 4.01
C ASP A 14 -6.14 12.83 3.26
N SER A 15 -5.35 11.80 2.92
CA SER A 15 -5.85 10.57 2.30
C SER A 15 -6.76 9.78 3.24
N LEU A 16 -6.39 9.60 4.51
CA LEU A 16 -7.19 8.92 5.53
C LEU A 16 -8.52 9.67 5.76
N ASN A 17 -8.49 10.98 5.93
CA ASN A 17 -9.68 11.82 6.08
C ASN A 17 -10.61 11.75 4.86
N SER A 18 -10.04 11.65 3.66
CA SER A 18 -10.82 11.47 2.43
C SER A 18 -11.45 10.10 2.37
N LEU A 19 -10.69 9.01 2.64
CA LEU A 19 -11.18 7.64 2.62
C LEU A 19 -12.29 7.41 3.65
N SER A 20 -12.18 7.99 4.86
CA SER A 20 -13.18 7.87 5.93
C SER A 20 -14.58 8.36 5.56
N LYS A 21 -14.69 9.19 4.52
CA LYS A 21 -15.98 9.70 4.00
C LYS A 21 -16.69 8.70 3.08
N HIS A 22 -16.02 7.64 2.69
CA HIS A 22 -16.52 6.67 1.71
C HIS A 22 -16.74 5.30 2.35
N PRO A 23 -17.87 4.64 2.06
CA PRO A 23 -18.13 3.29 2.56
C PRO A 23 -17.25 2.24 1.86
N VAL A 24 -17.17 1.04 2.43
CA VAL A 24 -16.64 -0.14 1.74
C VAL A 24 -17.33 -0.34 0.39
N LYS A 25 -16.69 -1.00 -0.57
CA LYS A 25 -17.05 -1.14 -2.00
C LYS A 25 -16.78 0.11 -2.86
N THR A 26 -16.50 1.26 -2.27
CA THR A 26 -16.19 2.47 -3.06
C THR A 26 -14.92 2.26 -3.90
N LYS A 27 -15.03 2.52 -5.20
CA LYS A 27 -13.88 2.57 -6.10
C LYS A 27 -13.13 3.87 -5.87
N VAL A 28 -11.83 3.77 -5.67
CA VAL A 28 -10.92 4.89 -5.48
C VAL A 28 -9.83 4.90 -6.54
N SER A 29 -9.27 6.06 -6.80
CA SER A 29 -8.16 6.25 -7.73
C SER A 29 -6.98 6.85 -6.98
N LEU A 30 -5.88 6.09 -6.89
CA LEU A 30 -4.70 6.49 -6.15
C LEU A 30 -3.71 7.19 -7.08
N SER A 31 -3.16 8.32 -6.62
CA SER A 31 -2.08 9.03 -7.31
C SER A 31 -1.07 9.52 -6.28
N GLY A 32 0.21 9.37 -6.59
CA GLY A 32 1.32 9.73 -5.70
C GLY A 32 2.25 8.54 -5.43
N LYS A 33 2.93 8.57 -4.30
CA LYS A 33 3.89 7.54 -3.91
C LYS A 33 3.21 6.38 -3.18
N LEU A 34 3.57 5.16 -3.54
CA LEU A 34 3.26 3.95 -2.81
C LEU A 34 4.57 3.26 -2.42
N ILE A 35 4.59 2.69 -1.23
CA ILE A 35 5.70 1.84 -0.78
C ILE A 35 5.34 0.39 -1.07
N VAL A 36 6.16 -0.27 -1.85
CA VAL A 36 5.98 -1.69 -2.15
C VAL A 36 6.85 -2.50 -1.21
N ALA A 37 6.21 -3.33 -0.41
CA ALA A 37 6.88 -4.23 0.53
C ALA A 37 6.04 -5.48 0.76
N ARG A 38 6.69 -6.61 0.92
CA ARG A 38 6.03 -7.90 1.18
C ARG A 38 6.78 -8.69 2.25
N ASP A 39 6.63 -9.98 2.31
CA ASP A 39 7.00 -10.86 3.42
C ASP A 39 8.34 -10.57 4.09
N THR A 40 9.44 -10.67 3.34
CA THR A 40 10.80 -10.53 3.91
C THR A 40 11.07 -9.09 4.35
N ALA A 41 10.61 -8.11 3.58
CA ALA A 41 10.74 -6.70 3.96
C ALA A 41 9.95 -6.38 5.25
N HIS A 42 8.74 -6.94 5.41
CA HIS A 42 7.96 -6.78 6.64
C HIS A 42 8.66 -7.41 7.84
N ALA A 43 9.25 -8.60 7.68
CA ALA A 43 10.00 -9.26 8.75
C ALA A 43 11.20 -8.40 9.19
N LYS A 44 12.01 -7.89 8.26
CA LYS A 44 13.15 -7.00 8.57
C LYS A 44 12.71 -5.69 9.23
N LEU A 45 11.60 -5.10 8.78
CA LEU A 45 11.04 -3.89 9.40
C LEU A 45 10.54 -4.16 10.82
N LEU A 46 9.97 -5.35 11.07
CA LEU A 46 9.57 -5.76 12.42
C LEU A 46 10.79 -5.98 13.34
N GLU A 47 11.84 -6.64 12.87
CA GLU A 47 13.11 -6.79 13.59
C GLU A 47 13.68 -5.43 13.98
N ARG A 48 13.72 -4.49 13.03
CA ARG A 48 14.15 -3.11 13.26
C ARG A 48 13.30 -2.41 14.32
N LEU A 49 11.97 -2.58 14.27
CA LEU A 49 11.05 -2.01 15.25
C LEU A 49 11.33 -2.58 16.65
N ASN A 50 11.49 -3.90 16.75
CA ASN A 50 11.73 -4.60 18.02
C ASN A 50 13.11 -4.27 18.63
N SER A 51 14.10 -3.93 17.80
CA SER A 51 15.42 -3.46 18.24
C SER A 51 15.47 -1.96 18.61
N GLY A 52 14.32 -1.28 18.61
CA GLY A 52 14.22 0.15 18.95
C GLY A 52 14.53 1.12 17.82
N GLY A 53 14.78 0.64 16.60
CA GLY A 53 15.06 1.48 15.43
C GLY A 53 13.84 2.18 14.82
N GLY A 54 12.62 1.84 15.26
CA GLY A 54 11.37 2.40 14.78
C GLY A 54 11.05 2.06 13.32
N LEU A 55 9.86 2.43 12.87
CA LEU A 55 9.49 2.33 11.46
C LEU A 55 10.04 3.52 10.67
N PRO A 56 10.53 3.32 9.43
CA PRO A 56 10.99 4.39 8.57
C PRO A 56 9.85 5.38 8.24
N ASN A 57 10.20 6.67 8.06
CA ASN A 57 9.21 7.70 7.75
C ASN A 57 8.43 7.41 6.47
N TYR A 58 9.10 6.89 5.43
CA TYR A 58 8.43 6.53 4.19
C TYR A 58 7.29 5.51 4.39
N PHE A 59 7.42 4.62 5.41
CA PHE A 59 6.41 3.61 5.73
C PHE A 59 5.23 4.18 6.53
N LYS A 60 5.44 5.32 7.21
CA LYS A 60 4.41 6.07 7.96
C LYS A 60 3.65 7.05 7.08
N GLU A 61 4.32 7.62 6.09
CA GLU A 61 3.80 8.73 5.28
C GLU A 61 3.10 8.30 4.00
N ASN A 62 3.23 7.03 3.60
CA ASN A 62 2.70 6.53 2.33
C ASN A 62 1.84 5.28 2.52
N ALA A 63 0.98 5.02 1.55
CA ALA A 63 0.26 3.75 1.47
C ALA A 63 1.23 2.61 1.12
N VAL A 64 1.00 1.43 1.70
CA VAL A 64 1.84 0.25 1.50
C VAL A 64 1.14 -0.73 0.56
N TYR A 65 1.79 -1.02 -0.55
CA TYR A 65 1.32 -1.98 -1.55
C TYR A 65 2.05 -3.31 -1.39
N TYR A 66 1.30 -4.35 -1.08
CA TYR A 66 1.84 -5.70 -0.97
C TYR A 66 1.95 -6.32 -2.35
N ALA A 67 3.09 -6.13 -2.98
CA ALA A 67 3.36 -6.58 -4.33
C ALA A 67 4.83 -6.95 -4.50
N GLY A 68 5.13 -7.65 -5.58
CA GLY A 68 6.48 -7.91 -6.02
C GLY A 68 6.66 -7.50 -7.47
N PRO A 69 7.76 -6.83 -7.82
CA PRO A 69 8.05 -6.46 -9.19
C PRO A 69 8.39 -7.69 -10.03
N ALA A 70 7.87 -7.75 -11.27
CA ALA A 70 8.43 -8.58 -12.31
C ALA A 70 9.61 -7.87 -12.99
N LYS A 71 10.42 -8.62 -13.73
CA LYS A 71 11.51 -8.06 -14.54
C LYS A 71 10.97 -6.96 -15.46
N THR A 72 11.63 -5.81 -15.46
CA THR A 72 11.26 -4.69 -16.32
C THR A 72 11.61 -5.03 -17.77
N PRO A 73 10.64 -5.02 -18.71
CA PRO A 73 10.94 -5.15 -20.13
C PRO A 73 11.69 -3.92 -20.65
N GLU A 74 12.45 -4.11 -21.72
CA GLU A 74 13.17 -3.01 -22.37
C GLU A 74 12.21 -1.94 -22.88
N GLY A 75 12.54 -0.66 -22.66
CA GLY A 75 11.72 0.48 -23.08
C GLY A 75 10.55 0.82 -22.15
N TYR A 76 10.37 0.13 -21.03
CA TYR A 76 9.29 0.39 -20.06
C TYR A 76 9.82 1.00 -18.75
N ALA A 77 9.00 1.81 -18.09
CA ALA A 77 9.35 2.40 -16.78
C ALA A 77 9.42 1.35 -15.68
N SER A 78 8.65 0.27 -15.79
CA SER A 78 8.65 -0.84 -14.83
C SER A 78 8.14 -2.14 -15.46
N GLY A 79 8.45 -3.27 -14.83
CA GLY A 79 7.70 -4.51 -14.99
C GLY A 79 6.37 -4.44 -14.25
N SER A 80 5.59 -5.52 -14.28
CA SER A 80 4.34 -5.61 -13.53
C SER A 80 4.62 -5.66 -12.01
N PHE A 81 3.76 -5.01 -11.23
CA PHE A 81 3.72 -5.15 -9.77
C PHE A 81 2.44 -5.92 -9.41
N GLY A 82 2.55 -7.25 -9.42
CA GLY A 82 1.43 -8.12 -9.08
C GLY A 82 1.11 -8.08 -7.58
N PRO A 83 -0.16 -7.76 -7.20
CA PRO A 83 -0.55 -7.78 -5.79
C PRO A 83 -0.40 -9.20 -5.22
N THR A 84 0.21 -9.31 -4.05
CA THR A 84 0.30 -10.56 -3.30
C THR A 84 -0.89 -10.74 -2.37
N THR A 85 -1.08 -11.96 -1.85
CA THR A 85 -2.16 -12.26 -0.89
C THR A 85 -1.92 -11.53 0.41
N ALA A 86 -2.87 -10.69 0.79
CA ALA A 86 -2.77 -9.79 1.93
C ALA A 86 -2.60 -10.50 3.28
N GLY A 87 -3.29 -11.63 3.48
CA GLY A 87 -3.28 -12.39 4.74
C GLY A 87 -1.89 -12.83 5.23
N ARG A 88 -0.91 -12.89 4.33
CA ARG A 88 0.48 -13.21 4.69
C ARG A 88 1.12 -12.17 5.60
N MET A 89 0.68 -10.91 5.52
CA MET A 89 1.20 -9.79 6.30
C MET A 89 0.33 -9.44 7.53
N ASP A 90 -0.74 -10.22 7.81
CA ASP A 90 -1.69 -9.89 8.89
C ASP A 90 -1.01 -9.74 10.26
N ASN A 91 -0.03 -10.58 10.56
CA ASN A 91 0.68 -10.58 11.85
C ASN A 91 1.50 -9.30 12.10
N TYR A 92 1.82 -8.52 11.06
CA TYR A 92 2.62 -7.29 11.18
C TYR A 92 1.74 -6.05 11.39
N VAL A 93 0.48 -6.11 10.94
CA VAL A 93 -0.37 -4.92 10.76
C VAL A 93 -0.58 -4.17 12.06
N GLU A 94 -0.99 -4.85 13.14
CA GLU A 94 -1.30 -4.17 14.40
C GLU A 94 -0.09 -3.44 14.97
N GLN A 95 1.08 -4.08 14.93
CA GLN A 95 2.30 -3.47 15.44
C GLN A 95 2.71 -2.25 14.61
N PHE A 96 2.59 -2.33 13.28
CA PHE A 96 2.94 -1.22 12.40
C PHE A 96 1.94 -0.07 12.50
N GLN A 97 0.64 -0.36 12.60
CA GLN A 97 -0.39 0.68 12.77
C GLN A 97 -0.27 1.40 14.12
N ARG A 98 0.11 0.69 15.18
CA ARG A 98 0.42 1.30 16.48
C ARG A 98 1.52 2.36 16.38
N GLU A 99 2.51 2.13 15.52
CA GLU A 99 3.62 3.07 15.26
C GLU A 99 3.31 4.08 14.13
N GLY A 100 2.07 4.11 13.63
CA GLY A 100 1.62 5.01 12.58
C GLY A 100 2.01 4.59 11.15
N GLY A 101 2.50 3.37 10.95
CA GLY A 101 2.78 2.80 9.64
C GLY A 101 1.64 1.93 9.12
N SER A 102 1.68 1.54 7.85
CA SER A 102 0.66 0.68 7.19
C SER A 102 -0.79 1.15 7.40
N MET A 103 -0.99 2.46 7.50
CA MET A 103 -2.33 3.04 7.71
C MET A 103 -3.25 2.85 6.49
N VAL A 104 -2.68 2.80 5.30
CA VAL A 104 -3.38 2.42 4.07
C VAL A 104 -2.63 1.27 3.44
N MET A 105 -3.28 0.12 3.37
CA MET A 105 -2.72 -1.11 2.80
C MET A 105 -3.41 -1.43 1.49
N LEU A 106 -2.66 -1.84 0.47
CA LEU A 106 -3.16 -2.21 -0.85
C LEU A 106 -2.66 -3.62 -1.21
N ALA A 107 -3.55 -4.55 -1.51
CA ALA A 107 -3.21 -5.92 -1.88
C ALA A 107 -4.40 -6.65 -2.53
N LYS A 108 -4.37 -7.98 -2.58
CA LYS A 108 -5.50 -8.83 -2.98
C LYS A 108 -5.85 -9.84 -1.89
N GLY A 109 -7.10 -10.33 -1.94
CA GLY A 109 -7.62 -11.36 -1.02
C GLY A 109 -8.17 -10.79 0.29
N ASN A 110 -8.64 -11.70 1.13
CA ASN A 110 -9.27 -11.36 2.41
C ASN A 110 -8.21 -11.10 3.48
N ARG A 111 -8.65 -10.45 4.55
CA ARG A 111 -7.86 -10.22 5.76
C ARG A 111 -8.47 -10.96 6.96
N SER A 112 -7.66 -11.21 7.97
CA SER A 112 -8.13 -11.77 9.23
C SER A 112 -8.99 -10.76 10.01
N LYS A 113 -9.75 -11.29 10.99
CA LYS A 113 -10.51 -10.47 11.95
C LYS A 113 -9.60 -9.50 12.70
N GLN A 114 -8.36 -9.93 13.04
CA GLN A 114 -7.37 -9.11 13.71
C GLN A 114 -7.06 -7.82 12.94
N VAL A 115 -6.91 -7.89 11.63
CA VAL A 115 -6.63 -6.70 10.80
C VAL A 115 -7.82 -5.76 10.77
N ARG A 116 -9.04 -6.28 10.70
CA ARG A 116 -10.25 -5.46 10.76
C ARG A 116 -10.34 -4.69 12.08
N GLU A 117 -10.08 -5.37 13.19
CA GLU A 117 -10.05 -4.75 14.52
C GLU A 117 -8.93 -3.72 14.66
N SER A 118 -7.75 -4.02 14.10
CA SER A 118 -6.65 -3.09 14.06
C SER A 118 -6.98 -1.82 13.25
N CYS A 119 -7.58 -1.97 12.06
CA CYS A 119 -8.05 -0.83 11.25
C CYS A 119 -9.05 0.04 12.04
N LYS A 120 -10.01 -0.58 12.73
CA LYS A 120 -10.95 0.12 13.59
C LYS A 120 -10.28 0.86 14.75
N LYS A 121 -9.28 0.23 15.37
CA LYS A 121 -8.58 0.78 16.56
C LYS A 121 -7.67 1.95 16.21
N TYR A 122 -6.98 1.87 15.08
CA TYR A 122 -5.94 2.83 14.69
C TYR A 122 -6.35 3.75 13.53
N GLY A 123 -7.54 3.56 12.95
CA GLY A 123 -8.01 4.37 11.82
C GLY A 123 -7.38 3.98 10.48
N GLY A 124 -7.04 2.70 10.30
CA GLY A 124 -6.43 2.19 9.08
C GLY A 124 -7.44 1.76 8.02
N PHE A 125 -6.94 1.57 6.78
CA PHE A 125 -7.73 1.12 5.64
C PHE A 125 -7.05 -0.04 4.92
N TYR A 126 -7.85 -0.99 4.45
CA TYR A 126 -7.39 -1.97 3.48
C TYR A 126 -8.11 -1.78 2.14
N LEU A 127 -7.32 -1.61 1.10
CA LEU A 127 -7.76 -1.42 -0.27
C LEU A 127 -7.46 -2.67 -1.08
N GLY A 128 -8.43 -3.11 -1.86
CA GLY A 128 -8.26 -4.23 -2.80
C GLY A 128 -7.77 -3.73 -4.15
N SER A 129 -6.76 -4.41 -4.70
CA SER A 129 -6.27 -4.22 -6.07
C SER A 129 -6.67 -5.36 -6.97
N ILE A 130 -6.80 -5.09 -8.27
CA ILE A 130 -7.13 -6.10 -9.28
C ILE A 130 -5.88 -6.89 -9.64
N GLY A 131 -5.87 -8.19 -9.33
CA GLY A 131 -4.69 -9.05 -9.55
C GLY A 131 -4.44 -9.43 -11.02
N GLY A 132 -5.49 -9.68 -11.80
CA GLY A 132 -5.38 -10.20 -13.17
C GLY A 132 -4.81 -9.21 -14.19
N ALA A 133 -4.96 -7.92 -13.96
CA ALA A 133 -4.53 -6.86 -14.88
C ALA A 133 -3.20 -6.19 -14.47
N ALA A 134 -2.35 -6.86 -13.69
CA ALA A 134 -1.15 -6.26 -13.11
C ALA A 134 -0.19 -5.66 -14.15
N ALA A 135 -0.01 -6.29 -15.31
CA ALA A 135 0.83 -5.77 -16.38
C ALA A 135 0.23 -4.50 -17.00
N LYS A 136 -1.08 -4.50 -17.25
CA LYS A 136 -1.80 -3.31 -17.76
C LYS A 136 -1.77 -2.17 -16.74
N LEU A 137 -2.00 -2.47 -15.46
CA LEU A 137 -1.92 -1.48 -14.38
C LEU A 137 -0.53 -0.86 -14.26
N ALA A 138 0.53 -1.65 -14.46
CA ALA A 138 1.89 -1.14 -14.47
C ALA A 138 2.10 -0.14 -15.60
N LEU A 139 1.67 -0.47 -16.82
CA LEU A 139 1.77 0.41 -17.99
C LEU A 139 0.95 1.71 -17.81
N ASP A 140 -0.31 1.55 -17.41
CA ASP A 140 -1.25 2.66 -17.38
C ASP A 140 -1.04 3.58 -16.17
N SER A 141 -0.53 3.06 -15.06
CA SER A 141 -0.53 3.78 -13.78
C SER A 141 0.85 4.00 -13.15
N ILE A 142 1.86 3.14 -13.38
CA ILE A 142 3.18 3.31 -12.76
C ILE A 142 4.04 4.23 -13.63
N ARG A 143 4.58 5.29 -13.04
CA ARG A 143 5.40 6.30 -13.72
C ARG A 143 6.88 6.18 -13.40
N LYS A 144 7.22 5.83 -12.16
CA LYS A 144 8.59 5.69 -11.69
C LYS A 144 8.71 4.58 -10.67
N ILE A 145 9.87 3.97 -10.60
CA ILE A 145 10.22 2.97 -9.59
C ILE A 145 11.61 3.27 -9.02
N LYS A 146 11.78 3.01 -7.74
CA LYS A 146 13.05 3.18 -7.03
C LYS A 146 13.15 2.17 -5.89
N ILE A 147 14.32 1.55 -5.70
CA ILE A 147 14.58 0.75 -4.49
C ILE A 147 14.93 1.72 -3.36
N LEU A 148 14.31 1.53 -2.19
CA LEU A 148 14.58 2.30 -0.98
C LEU A 148 15.50 1.58 -0.02
N GLU A 149 15.19 0.32 0.32
CA GLU A 149 15.97 -0.48 1.27
C GLU A 149 16.04 -1.95 0.82
N PHE A 150 17.04 -2.66 1.31
CA PHE A 150 17.26 -4.10 1.12
C PHE A 150 17.39 -4.52 -0.36
N PRO A 151 18.23 -3.85 -1.17
CA PRO A 151 18.39 -4.18 -2.60
C PRO A 151 18.82 -5.64 -2.83
N GLU A 152 19.52 -6.23 -1.86
CA GLU A 152 19.95 -7.62 -1.88
C GLU A 152 18.79 -8.63 -1.89
N LEU A 153 17.60 -8.21 -1.47
CA LEU A 153 16.40 -9.05 -1.47
C LEU A 153 15.69 -9.11 -2.83
N GLY A 154 16.16 -8.38 -3.84
CA GLY A 154 15.57 -8.39 -5.17
C GLY A 154 14.07 -8.05 -5.16
N MET A 155 13.20 -9.02 -5.51
CA MET A 155 11.75 -8.83 -5.51
C MET A 155 11.13 -8.60 -4.11
N GLU A 156 11.86 -8.94 -3.05
CA GLU A 156 11.45 -8.75 -1.66
C GLU A 156 12.02 -7.44 -1.06
N ALA A 157 12.78 -6.66 -1.84
CA ALA A 157 13.24 -5.33 -1.44
C ALA A 157 12.08 -4.38 -1.16
N VAL A 158 12.37 -3.29 -0.45
CA VAL A 158 11.43 -2.18 -0.32
C VAL A 158 11.58 -1.25 -1.51
N TRP A 159 10.48 -1.04 -2.23
CA TRP A 159 10.43 -0.16 -3.39
C TRP A 159 9.54 1.05 -3.13
N GLU A 160 9.88 2.18 -3.73
CA GLU A 160 8.98 3.32 -3.93
C GLU A 160 8.52 3.30 -5.39
N ILE A 161 7.21 3.34 -5.61
CA ILE A 161 6.63 3.54 -6.93
C ILE A 161 5.81 4.81 -6.95
N GLU A 162 5.89 5.56 -8.03
CA GLU A 162 5.04 6.72 -8.28
C GLU A 162 3.92 6.29 -9.23
N VAL A 163 2.68 6.45 -8.78
CA VAL A 163 1.49 6.03 -9.52
C VAL A 163 0.58 7.20 -9.87
N GLU A 164 -0.14 7.05 -10.98
CA GLU A 164 -1.18 7.97 -11.43
C GLU A 164 -2.44 7.19 -11.77
N LYS A 165 -3.57 7.60 -11.16
CA LYS A 165 -4.90 6.98 -11.37
C LYS A 165 -4.94 5.46 -11.17
N PHE A 166 -4.17 4.95 -10.22
CA PHE A 166 -4.14 3.53 -9.90
C PHE A 166 -5.48 3.12 -9.26
N PRO A 167 -6.24 2.19 -9.87
CA PRO A 167 -7.57 1.82 -9.37
C PRO A 167 -7.49 0.88 -8.17
N ALA A 168 -8.29 1.15 -7.16
CA ALA A 168 -8.46 0.30 -5.98
C ALA A 168 -9.90 0.37 -5.47
N PHE A 169 -10.25 -0.49 -4.50
CA PHE A 169 -11.55 -0.51 -3.84
C PHE A 169 -11.36 -0.55 -2.33
N ILE A 170 -12.18 0.18 -1.58
CA ILE A 170 -12.19 0.08 -0.12
C ILE A 170 -12.78 -1.27 0.28
N ILE A 171 -11.98 -2.11 0.92
CA ILE A 171 -12.38 -3.43 1.40
C ILE A 171 -12.62 -3.42 2.90
N ILE A 172 -11.72 -2.81 3.69
CA ILE A 172 -11.90 -2.57 5.13
C ILE A 172 -11.69 -1.09 5.39
N ASP A 173 -12.60 -0.49 6.14
CA ASP A 173 -12.55 0.91 6.54
C ASP A 173 -12.08 1.11 7.99
N ASP A 174 -11.91 2.37 8.38
CA ASP A 174 -11.53 2.82 9.71
C ASP A 174 -12.59 2.59 10.80
N LYS A 175 -13.79 2.13 10.42
CA LYS A 175 -14.89 1.77 11.32
C LYS A 175 -14.97 0.27 11.57
N GLY A 176 -14.14 -0.51 10.86
CA GLY A 176 -14.11 -1.97 10.92
C GLY A 176 -15.17 -2.64 10.05
N ASN A 177 -15.80 -1.91 9.12
CA ASN A 177 -16.63 -2.55 8.11
C ASN A 177 -15.75 -3.30 7.12
N ASP A 178 -16.21 -4.46 6.68
CA ASP A 178 -15.47 -5.38 5.81
C ASP A 178 -16.35 -5.87 4.68
N PHE A 179 -15.90 -5.66 3.43
CA PHE A 179 -16.61 -6.06 2.21
C PHE A 179 -17.02 -7.54 2.18
N TYR A 180 -16.21 -8.42 2.77
CA TYR A 180 -16.44 -9.88 2.75
C TYR A 180 -17.30 -10.38 3.91
N ASN A 181 -17.57 -9.55 4.90
CA ASN A 181 -18.31 -9.90 6.13
C ASN A 181 -19.48 -8.94 6.39
N ILE A 182 -20.20 -8.59 5.32
CA ILE A 182 -21.43 -7.80 5.39
C ILE A 182 -22.63 -8.74 5.59
#